data_43ccf0acf342b4301a8fe2b079a7358d
#
_entry.id   43ccf0acf342b4301a8fe2b079a7358d
#
_cell.length_a   1.000
_cell.length_b   1.000
_cell.length_c   1.000
_cell.angle_alpha   90.00
_cell.angle_beta   90.00
_cell.angle_gamma   90.00
#
_symmetry.space_group_name_H-M   'P 1'
#
loop_
_entity.id
_entity.type
_entity.pdbx_description
1 polymer ?
#
loop_
_entity_poly.entity_id
_entity_poly.type
_entity_poly.pdbx_seq_one_letter_code
_entity_poly.pdbx_strand_id
1 'polypeptide(L)' 'MKKFNNVIDQINEVLRQQWTLQGLRRKAECTGHPAEVQQQIAAARLRLICARRGYLLTA' A
#
# COMPACT_ATOMS: atom_id res chain seq x y z
N MET A 1 14.24 3.29 5.54
CA MET A 1 13.23 3.98 4.72
C MET A 1 13.91 5.04 3.85
N LYS A 2 13.39 5.24 2.66
CA LYS A 2 13.94 6.19 1.70
C LYS A 2 12.94 7.31 1.46
N LYS A 3 13.41 8.56 1.40
CA LYS A 3 12.56 9.68 1.05
C LYS A 3 12.32 9.73 -0.45
N PHE A 4 11.15 10.24 -0.85
CA PHE A 4 10.85 10.46 -2.27
C PHE A 4 11.71 11.58 -2.83
N ASN A 5 12.06 11.46 -4.11
CA ASN A 5 12.85 12.47 -4.81
C ASN A 5 12.07 13.78 -5.04
N ASN A 6 10.75 13.67 -5.21
CA ASN A 6 9.90 14.83 -5.44
C ASN A 6 8.45 14.50 -5.06
N VAL A 7 7.60 15.53 -5.10
CA VAL A 7 6.19 15.41 -4.72
C VAL A 7 5.42 14.51 -5.68
N ILE A 8 5.77 14.52 -6.96
CA ILE A 8 5.10 13.70 -7.97
C ILE A 8 5.31 12.22 -7.67
N ASP A 9 6.53 11.82 -7.32
CA ASP A 9 6.82 10.43 -6.95
C ASP A 9 6.04 10.02 -5.71
N GLN A 10 5.93 10.90 -4.72
CA GLN A 10 5.15 10.66 -3.52
C GLN A 10 3.67 10.44 -3.85
N ILE A 11 3.09 11.31 -4.67
CA ILE A 11 1.68 11.22 -5.06
C ILE A 11 1.43 9.91 -5.81
N ASN A 12 2.31 9.56 -6.74
CA ASN A 12 2.20 8.32 -7.52
C ASN A 12 2.24 7.09 -6.60
N GLU A 13 3.10 7.08 -5.59
CA GLU A 13 3.16 5.96 -4.65
C GLU A 13 1.90 5.87 -3.80
N VAL A 14 1.36 6.99 -3.33
CA VAL A 14 0.10 7.01 -2.58
C VAL A 14 -1.02 6.41 -3.42
N LEU A 15 -1.16 6.84 -4.67
CA LEU A 15 -2.18 6.33 -5.57
C LEU A 15 -2.01 4.84 -5.84
N ARG A 16 -0.77 4.39 -6.07
CA ARG A 16 -0.46 2.97 -6.29
C ARG A 16 -0.91 2.13 -5.10
N GLN A 17 -0.59 2.56 -3.89
CA GLN A 17 -0.95 1.80 -2.70
C GLN A 17 -2.44 1.81 -2.44
N GLN A 18 -3.14 2.90 -2.75
CA GLN A 18 -4.61 2.95 -2.67
C GLN A 18 -5.25 1.94 -3.61
N TRP A 19 -4.79 1.88 -4.87
CA TRP A 19 -5.27 0.90 -5.84
C TRP A 19 -4.99 -0.53 -5.39
N THR A 20 -3.79 -0.78 -4.90
CA THR A 20 -3.40 -2.10 -4.39
C THR A 20 -4.31 -2.52 -3.24
N LEU A 21 -4.58 -1.62 -2.29
CA LEU A 21 -5.49 -1.91 -1.18
C LEU A 21 -6.89 -2.25 -1.64
N GLN A 22 -7.44 -1.49 -2.58
CA GLN A 22 -8.78 -1.76 -3.11
C GLN A 22 -8.85 -3.13 -3.75
N GLY A 23 -7.86 -3.48 -4.57
CA GLY A 23 -7.78 -4.79 -5.19
C GLY A 23 -7.68 -5.92 -4.19
N LEU A 24 -6.86 -5.76 -3.17
CA LEU A 24 -6.70 -6.76 -2.11
C LEU A 24 -7.97 -6.93 -1.27
N ARG A 25 -8.66 -5.83 -0.96
CA ARG A 25 -9.93 -5.91 -0.24
C ARG A 25 -10.99 -6.65 -1.03
N ARG A 26 -11.10 -6.39 -2.34
CA ARG A 26 -12.01 -7.14 -3.21
C ARG A 26 -11.67 -8.61 -3.25
N LYS A 27 -10.39 -8.92 -3.37
CA LYS A 27 -9.91 -10.31 -3.38
C LYS A 27 -10.26 -10.99 -2.05
N ALA A 28 -10.07 -10.31 -0.93
CA ALA A 28 -10.41 -10.85 0.39
C ALA A 28 -11.91 -11.15 0.50
N GLU A 29 -12.76 -10.24 0.05
CA GLU A 29 -14.21 -10.44 0.07
C GLU A 29 -14.64 -11.64 -0.77
N CYS A 30 -14.01 -11.83 -1.93
CA CYS A 30 -14.33 -12.93 -2.83
C CYS A 30 -13.80 -14.28 -2.34
N THR A 31 -12.73 -14.30 -1.56
CA THR A 31 -12.05 -15.54 -1.16
C THR A 31 -12.19 -15.86 0.32
N GLY A 32 -12.98 -15.13 1.08
CA GLY A 32 -13.22 -15.40 2.49
C GLY A 32 -12.12 -14.95 3.43
N HIS A 33 -11.40 -13.91 3.09
CA HIS A 33 -10.36 -13.29 3.93
C HIS A 33 -9.23 -14.24 4.34
N PRO A 34 -8.54 -14.88 3.38
CA PRO A 34 -7.42 -15.76 3.72
C PRO A 34 -6.28 -14.99 4.39
N ALA A 35 -5.50 -15.68 5.24
CA ALA A 35 -4.42 -15.05 6.00
C ALA A 35 -3.38 -14.36 5.11
N GLU A 36 -3.04 -14.97 3.96
CA GLU A 36 -2.11 -14.36 3.01
C GLU A 36 -2.57 -13.00 2.52
N VAL A 37 -3.85 -12.90 2.16
CA VAL A 37 -4.42 -11.64 1.67
C VAL A 37 -4.47 -10.61 2.80
N GLN A 38 -4.79 -11.02 4.02
CA GLN A 38 -4.78 -10.12 5.17
C GLN A 38 -3.37 -9.57 5.44
N GLN A 39 -2.33 -10.39 5.31
CA GLN A 39 -0.94 -9.95 5.43
C GLN A 39 -0.58 -8.94 4.34
N GLN A 40 -1.01 -9.18 3.11
CA GLN A 40 -0.78 -8.27 2.00
C GLN A 40 -1.49 -6.92 2.21
N ILE A 41 -2.72 -6.97 2.74
CA ILE A 41 -3.45 -5.75 3.08
C ILE A 41 -2.72 -4.96 4.16
N ALA A 42 -2.25 -5.61 5.21
CA ALA A 42 -1.50 -4.95 6.27
C ALA A 42 -0.23 -4.30 5.74
N ALA A 43 0.51 -5.00 4.87
CA ALA A 43 1.72 -4.46 4.26
C ALA A 43 1.41 -3.24 3.37
N ALA A 44 0.36 -3.32 2.56
CA ALA A 44 -0.04 -2.21 1.70
C ALA A 44 -0.52 -0.99 2.50
N ARG A 45 -1.23 -1.21 3.60
CA ARG A 45 -1.65 -0.12 4.49
C ARG A 45 -0.45 0.57 5.10
N LEU A 46 0.54 -0.18 5.55
CA LEU A 46 1.76 0.39 6.11
C LEU A 46 2.52 1.23 5.07
N ARG A 47 2.64 0.71 3.84
CA ARG A 47 3.28 1.45 2.75
C ARG A 47 2.52 2.74 2.43
N LEU A 48 1.20 2.69 2.46
CA LEU A 48 0.37 3.88 2.21
C LEU A 48 0.60 4.93 3.30
N ILE A 49 0.62 4.53 4.56
CA ILE A 49 0.87 5.44 5.68
C ILE A 49 2.23 6.10 5.54
N CYS A 50 3.27 5.31 5.22
CA CYS A 50 4.62 5.82 5.02
C CYS A 50 4.69 6.78 3.84
N ALA A 51 4.03 6.46 2.73
CA ALA A 51 4.01 7.30 1.54
C ALA A 51 3.35 8.66 1.82
N ARG A 52 2.26 8.67 2.58
CA ARG A 52 1.60 9.92 2.97
C ARG A 52 2.49 10.81 3.83
N ARG A 53 3.40 10.20 4.60
CA ARG A 53 4.37 10.94 5.43
C ARG A 53 5.63 11.33 4.67
N GLY A 54 5.75 10.94 3.41
CA GLY A 54 6.88 11.28 2.57
C GLY A 54 8.00 10.25 2.54
N TYR A 55 7.75 9.02 2.99
CA TYR A 55 8.75 7.96 3.02
C TYR A 55 8.34 6.79 2.13
N LEU A 56 9.31 6.25 1.40
CA LEU A 56 9.15 5.01 0.67
C LEU A 56 9.61 3.86 1.56
N LEU A 57 8.69 2.96 1.90
CA LEU A 57 9.02 1.78 2.69
C LEU A 57 9.68 0.75 1.77
N THR A 58 10.97 0.51 1.99
CA THR A 58 11.71 -0.53 1.28
C THR A 58 11.83 -1.76 2.16
N ALA A 59 11.64 -2.90 1.54
CA ALA A 59 11.72 -4.17 2.25
C ALA A 59 13.15 -4.44 2.73
#